data_150991474f660af18e32cef0c2b55372
#
_entry.id   150991474f660af18e32cef0c2b55372
#
_cell.length_a   1.000
_cell.length_b   1.000
_cell.length_c   1.000
_cell.angle_alpha   90.00
_cell.angle_beta   90.00
_cell.angle_gamma   90.00
#
_symmetry.space_group_name_H-M   'P 1'
#
loop_
_entity.id
_entity.type
_entity.pdbx_description
1 polymer ?
#
loop_
_entity_poly.entity_id
_entity_poly.type
_entity_poly.pdbx_seq_one_letter_code
_entity_poly.pdbx_strand_id
1 'polypeptide(L)' 'MSRRPLPLGADQEQMWTLAGDCLSVQMTLPPFPVAGMPEPLRVHIEFDTRTIDEMLQRLSVLRAQMLPPLRRN' A
#
# COMPACT_ATOMS: atom_id res chain seq x y z
N MET A 1 -19.49 11.22 -12.71
CA MET A 1 -19.20 10.14 -11.76
C MET A 1 -17.89 10.43 -11.06
N SER A 2 -17.93 10.62 -9.76
CA SER A 2 -16.70 10.89 -9.02
C SER A 2 -15.94 9.59 -8.81
N ARG A 3 -14.67 9.61 -9.14
CA ARG A 3 -13.79 8.47 -8.89
C ARG A 3 -13.19 8.62 -7.50
N ARG A 4 -13.48 7.66 -6.66
CA ARG A 4 -12.87 7.60 -5.34
C ARG A 4 -11.73 6.60 -5.35
N PRO A 5 -10.57 6.97 -4.80
CA PRO A 5 -9.52 5.99 -4.57
C PRO A 5 -10.03 4.90 -3.64
N LEU A 6 -9.52 3.70 -3.82
CA LEU A 6 -9.86 2.60 -2.91
C LEU A 6 -9.21 2.85 -1.55
N PRO A 7 -10.01 2.83 -0.46
CA PRO A 7 -9.41 2.92 0.86
C PRO A 7 -8.63 1.64 1.17
N LEU A 8 -7.43 1.80 1.70
CA LEU A 8 -6.57 0.67 2.02
C LEU A 8 -6.53 0.50 3.53
N GLY A 9 -7.60 -0.10 4.08
CA GLY A 9 -7.67 -0.44 5.49
C GLY A 9 -7.20 -1.84 5.79
N ALA A 10 -6.33 -2.39 4.96
CA ALA A 10 -5.89 -3.76 5.07
C ALA A 10 -4.83 -3.94 6.15
N ASP A 11 -4.62 -5.20 6.53
CA ASP A 11 -3.58 -5.59 7.47
C ASP A 11 -2.21 -5.33 6.86
N GLN A 12 -1.49 -4.36 7.40
CA GLN A 12 -0.19 -3.96 6.88
C GLN A 12 0.85 -5.07 7.00
N GLU A 13 0.77 -5.90 8.02
CA GLU A 13 1.71 -7.01 8.17
C GLU A 13 1.60 -8.01 7.03
N GLN A 14 0.40 -8.24 6.54
CA GLN A 14 0.18 -9.17 5.44
C GLN A 14 0.48 -8.55 4.08
N MET A 15 0.37 -7.22 3.98
CA MET A 15 0.62 -6.54 2.72
C MET A 15 2.10 -6.42 2.39
N TRP A 16 2.95 -6.30 3.40
CA TRP A 16 4.37 -6.04 3.21
C TRP A 16 5.20 -7.27 3.58
N THR A 17 6.05 -7.69 2.67
CA THR A 17 6.90 -8.87 2.88
C THR A 17 8.33 -8.54 2.49
N LEU A 18 9.26 -8.84 3.38
CA LEU A 18 10.68 -8.70 3.10
C LEU A 18 11.14 -9.85 2.20
N ALA A 19 11.88 -9.56 1.15
CA ALA A 19 12.45 -10.58 0.29
C ALA A 19 13.50 -11.40 1.05
N GLY A 20 13.71 -12.65 0.59
CA GLY A 20 14.64 -13.56 1.26
C GLY A 20 16.08 -13.07 1.31
N ASP A 21 16.49 -12.24 0.34
CA ASP A 21 17.83 -11.64 0.30
C ASP A 21 17.93 -10.33 1.08
N CYS A 22 16.84 -9.85 1.64
CA CYS A 22 16.75 -8.59 2.38
C CYS A 22 17.09 -7.35 1.55
N LEU A 23 17.04 -7.44 0.23
CA LEU A 23 17.37 -6.33 -0.66
C LEU A 23 16.14 -5.62 -1.22
N SER A 24 14.97 -6.17 -1.01
CA SER A 24 13.74 -5.57 -1.51
C SER A 24 12.56 -5.91 -0.60
N VAL A 25 11.50 -5.13 -0.76
CA VAL A 25 10.24 -5.33 -0.07
C VAL A 25 9.14 -5.47 -1.11
N GLN A 26 8.29 -6.46 -0.91
CA GLN A 26 7.15 -6.69 -1.79
C GLN A 26 5.87 -6.25 -1.11
N MET A 27 5.05 -5.49 -1.84
CA MET A 27 3.71 -5.14 -1.41
C MET A 27 2.71 -5.94 -2.22
N THR A 28 1.77 -6.59 -1.53
CA THR A 28 0.67 -7.31 -2.15
C THR A 28 -0.63 -6.62 -1.82
N LEU A 29 -1.31 -6.11 -2.83
CA LEU A 29 -2.61 -5.50 -2.64
C LEU A 29 -3.67 -6.59 -2.45
N PRO A 30 -4.72 -6.31 -1.65
CA PRO A 30 -5.85 -7.24 -1.56
C PRO A 30 -6.44 -7.47 -2.95
N PRO A 31 -6.88 -8.69 -3.25
CA PRO A 31 -7.52 -8.95 -4.54
C PRO A 31 -8.80 -8.13 -4.68
N PHE A 32 -9.02 -7.59 -5.89
CA PHE A 32 -10.23 -6.84 -6.16
C PHE A 32 -10.84 -7.28 -7.49
N PRO A 33 -12.18 -7.31 -7.57
CA PRO A 33 -12.85 -7.74 -8.79
C PRO A 33 -12.72 -6.68 -9.89
N VAL A 34 -12.56 -7.16 -11.12
CA VAL A 34 -12.53 -6.31 -12.30
C VAL A 34 -13.63 -6.77 -13.25
N ALA A 35 -14.42 -5.83 -13.74
CA ALA A 35 -15.51 -6.14 -14.65
C ALA A 35 -14.98 -6.85 -15.90
N GLY A 36 -15.64 -7.95 -16.28
CA GLY A 36 -15.25 -8.74 -17.44
C GLY A 36 -14.18 -9.78 -17.19
N MET A 37 -13.63 -9.84 -15.98
CA MET A 37 -12.62 -10.85 -15.61
C MET A 37 -13.23 -11.90 -14.70
N PRO A 38 -12.94 -13.21 -14.97
CA PRO A 38 -13.49 -14.29 -14.14
C PRO A 38 -12.85 -14.36 -12.74
N GLU A 39 -11.63 -13.83 -12.58
CA GLU A 39 -10.93 -13.87 -11.31
C GLU A 39 -10.59 -12.46 -10.85
N PRO A 40 -10.52 -12.23 -9.52
CA PRO A 40 -10.10 -10.93 -9.03
C PRO A 40 -8.63 -10.66 -9.38
N LEU A 41 -8.34 -9.38 -9.59
CA LEU A 41 -6.99 -8.94 -9.91
C LEU A 41 -6.14 -8.92 -8.65
N ARG A 42 -4.93 -9.47 -8.75
CA ARG A 42 -3.93 -9.42 -7.69
C ARG A 42 -2.73 -8.64 -8.19
N VAL A 43 -2.29 -7.70 -7.39
CA VAL A 43 -1.16 -6.85 -7.74
C VAL A 43 -0.05 -7.03 -6.73
N HIS A 44 1.16 -7.32 -7.23
CA HIS A 44 2.37 -7.44 -6.44
C HIS A 44 3.35 -6.38 -6.94
N ILE A 45 3.89 -5.60 -6.03
CA ILE A 45 4.83 -4.53 -6.38
C ILE A 45 6.08 -4.73 -5.54
N GLU A 46 7.24 -4.65 -6.20
CA GLU A 46 8.53 -4.80 -5.53
C GLU A 46 9.23 -3.45 -5.46
N PHE A 47 9.79 -3.15 -4.31
CA PHE A 47 10.51 -1.91 -4.06
C PHE A 47 11.92 -2.23 -3.58
N ASP A 48 12.93 -1.61 -4.21
CA ASP A 48 14.31 -1.72 -3.73
C ASP A 48 14.56 -0.78 -2.54
N THR A 49 15.74 -0.89 -1.95
CA THR A 49 16.10 -0.11 -0.77
C THR A 49 15.98 1.40 -1.01
N ARG A 50 16.51 1.85 -2.14
CA ARG A 50 16.47 3.27 -2.47
C ARG A 50 15.05 3.80 -2.60
N THR A 51 14.20 3.04 -3.28
CA THR A 51 12.80 3.41 -3.45
C THR A 51 12.09 3.48 -2.11
N ILE A 52 12.33 2.50 -1.23
CA ILE A 52 11.74 2.50 0.11
C ILE A 52 12.19 3.72 0.90
N ASP A 53 13.47 4.07 0.85
CA ASP A 53 13.97 5.26 1.55
C ASP A 53 13.29 6.54 1.05
N GLU A 54 13.13 6.67 -0.26
CA GLU A 54 12.45 7.81 -0.85
C GLU A 54 10.97 7.85 -0.46
N MET A 55 10.32 6.69 -0.43
CA MET A 55 8.92 6.59 -0.01
C MET A 55 8.74 6.96 1.45
N LEU A 56 9.61 6.48 2.32
CA LEU A 56 9.55 6.81 3.74
C LEU A 56 9.71 8.31 3.96
N GLN A 57 10.66 8.93 3.27
CA GLN A 57 10.87 10.36 3.37
C GLN A 57 9.64 11.13 2.88
N ARG A 58 9.11 10.75 1.73
CA ARG A 58 7.93 11.41 1.16
C ARG A 58 6.71 11.24 2.04
N LEU A 59 6.47 10.02 2.49
CA LEU A 59 5.32 9.73 3.35
C LEU A 59 5.44 10.44 4.70
N SER A 60 6.65 10.56 5.23
CA SER A 60 6.87 11.30 6.48
C SER A 60 6.47 12.76 6.34
N VAL A 61 6.85 13.40 5.23
CA VAL A 61 6.46 14.79 4.96
C VAL A 61 4.95 14.93 4.86
N LEU A 62 4.32 14.03 4.11
CA LEU A 62 2.87 14.07 3.91
C LEU A 62 2.12 13.76 5.20
N ARG A 63 2.62 12.82 6.00
CA ARG A 63 1.99 12.49 7.28
C ARG A 63 1.98 13.69 8.22
N ALA A 64 3.05 14.48 8.21
CA ALA A 64 3.10 15.70 9.02
C ALA A 64 2.04 16.73 8.61
N GLN A 65 1.58 16.68 7.37
CA GLN A 65 0.55 17.57 6.85
C GLN A 65 -0.86 17.02 7.06
N MET A 66 -1.00 15.75 7.42
CA MET A 66 -2.31 15.14 7.63
C MET A 66 -2.86 15.54 8.99
N LEU A 67 -4.17 15.66 9.07
CA LEU A 67 -4.85 15.84 10.33
C LEU A 67 -4.76 14.57 11.15
N PRO A 68 -4.77 14.68 12.50
CA PRO A 68 -4.77 13.48 13.35
C PRO A 68 -6.04 12.67 13.13
N PRO A 69 -6.00 11.36 13.38
CA PRO A 69 -7.18 10.53 13.21
C PRO A 69 -8.29 10.96 14.18
N LEU A 70 -9.53 10.86 13.70
CA LEU A 70 -10.69 11.16 14.55
C LEU A 70 -10.78 10.11 15.65
N ARG A 71 -10.90 10.61 16.88
CA ARG A 71 -11.14 9.73 18.02
C ARG A 71 -12.64 9.51 18.17
N ARG A 72 -13.02 8.26 18.22
CA ARG A 72 -14.37 7.88 18.65
C ARG A 72 -14.33 7.54 20.12
N ASN A 73 -15.18 8.20 20.83
CA ASN A 73 -15.40 7.84 22.21
C ASN A 73 -16.56 6.86 22.32
#